data_a7a1d0af8fd504cae7028b9d24073c5d
#
_entry.id   a7a1d0af8fd504cae7028b9d24073c5d
#
_cell.length_a   1.000
_cell.length_b   1.000
_cell.length_c   1.000
_cell.angle_alpha   90.00
_cell.angle_beta   90.00
_cell.angle_gamma   90.00
#
_symmetry.space_group_name_H-M   'P 1'
#
loop_
_entity.id
_entity.type
_entity.pdbx_description
1 polymer ?
#
loop_
_entity_poly.entity_id
_entity_poly.type
_entity_poly.pdbx_seq_one_letter_code
_entity_poly.pdbx_strand_id
1 'polypeptide(L)'
;GTAIEAPGRAMLQILQPLTSIAINENDFTEINKLYKQSSINLLLVCGLFFLLVNLNIQELFKLLPQEYSGGKWVVLMISVAKLYKMYLGINGEIIMNSKYYKMLLPLAIGMALSVILLNDWLIDLYSTDGAAISTLVVVLFFSTIKLWYVKRNFSITPYSNKTGQLIVLIFLVFVSFYFWNFQFHPIVNIALKTLLITGIYLFAAIKLKISLDINKLLSRFIKI
;
A
#
# COMPACT_ATOMS: atom_id res chain seq x y z
N GLY A 1 8.82 -6.80 2.90
CA GLY A 1 7.48 -6.61 2.33
C GLY A 1 6.36 -6.56 3.37
N THR A 2 6.43 -7.37 4.43
CA THR A 2 5.38 -7.47 5.47
C THR A 2 5.20 -6.19 6.29
N ALA A 3 6.24 -5.42 6.53
CA ALA A 3 6.18 -4.18 7.31
C ALA A 3 5.20 -3.14 6.72
N ILE A 4 5.11 -3.05 5.39
CA ILE A 4 4.20 -2.12 4.72
C ILE A 4 2.73 -2.55 4.85
N GLU A 5 2.46 -3.86 4.86
CA GLU A 5 1.10 -4.40 5.00
C GLU A 5 0.62 -4.51 6.46
N ALA A 6 1.52 -4.56 7.43
CA ALA A 6 1.17 -4.84 8.83
C ALA A 6 0.08 -3.89 9.39
N PRO A 7 0.20 -2.56 9.28
CA PRO A 7 -0.85 -1.65 9.75
C PRO A 7 -2.13 -1.79 8.92
N GLY A 8 -2.01 -2.09 7.63
CA GLY A 8 -3.15 -2.31 6.76
C GLY A 8 -3.96 -3.54 7.14
N ARG A 9 -3.30 -4.64 7.50
CA ARG A 9 -3.99 -5.87 7.94
C ARG A 9 -4.82 -5.66 9.21
N ALA A 10 -4.26 -4.93 10.18
CA ALA A 10 -4.99 -4.61 11.40
C ALA A 10 -6.25 -3.77 11.11
N MET A 11 -6.15 -2.80 10.22
CA MET A 11 -7.28 -1.97 9.81
C MET A 11 -8.35 -2.78 9.04
N LEU A 12 -7.94 -3.69 8.15
CA LEU A 12 -8.86 -4.54 7.40
C LEU A 12 -9.64 -5.49 8.30
N GLN A 13 -9.04 -6.00 9.40
CA GLN A 13 -9.76 -6.82 10.39
C GLN A 13 -10.94 -6.09 11.03
N ILE A 14 -10.81 -4.78 11.25
CA ILE A 14 -11.90 -3.95 11.80
C ILE A 14 -12.96 -3.65 10.73
N LEU A 15 -12.54 -3.44 9.49
CA LEU A 15 -13.43 -3.06 8.40
C LEU A 15 -14.22 -4.26 7.82
N GLN A 16 -13.71 -5.48 7.96
CA GLN A 16 -14.35 -6.68 7.45
C GLN A 16 -15.78 -6.89 7.97
N PRO A 17 -16.06 -6.86 9.29
CA PRO A 17 -17.42 -7.00 9.80
C PRO A 17 -18.34 -5.85 9.36
N LEU A 18 -17.85 -4.61 9.32
CA LEU A 18 -18.62 -3.46 8.86
C LEU A 18 -19.03 -3.59 7.39
N THR A 19 -18.09 -4.08 6.56
CA THR A 19 -18.37 -4.35 5.14
C THR A 19 -19.39 -5.47 4.98
N SER A 20 -19.31 -6.52 5.79
CA SER A 20 -20.27 -7.64 5.77
C SER A 20 -21.69 -7.18 6.12
N ILE A 21 -21.83 -6.36 7.16
CA ILE A 21 -23.13 -5.81 7.56
C ILE A 21 -23.71 -4.96 6.42
N ALA A 22 -22.95 -4.00 5.89
CA ALA A 22 -23.41 -3.10 4.83
C ALA A 22 -23.81 -3.86 3.55
N ILE A 23 -23.12 -4.96 3.21
CA ILE A 23 -23.47 -5.81 2.06
C ILE A 23 -24.76 -6.59 2.31
N ASN A 24 -24.94 -7.15 3.51
CA ASN A 24 -26.16 -7.89 3.86
C ASN A 24 -27.41 -6.99 3.89
N GLU A 25 -27.23 -5.73 4.27
CA GLU A 25 -28.31 -4.72 4.26
C GLU A 25 -28.51 -4.09 2.89
N ASN A 26 -27.70 -4.43 1.88
CA ASN A 26 -27.67 -3.82 0.56
C ASN A 26 -27.49 -2.29 0.59
N ASP A 27 -26.80 -1.77 1.62
CA ASP A 27 -26.48 -0.35 1.73
C ASP A 27 -25.25 0.02 0.89
N PHE A 28 -25.47 0.21 -0.40
CA PHE A 28 -24.41 0.59 -1.35
C PHE A 28 -23.79 1.96 -1.05
N THR A 29 -24.52 2.83 -0.33
CA THR A 29 -24.01 4.15 0.06
C THR A 29 -22.94 4.01 1.13
N GLU A 30 -23.24 3.21 2.16
CA GLU A 30 -22.25 2.92 3.21
C GLU A 30 -21.06 2.10 2.69
N ILE A 31 -21.30 1.10 1.81
CA ILE A 31 -20.21 0.34 1.16
C ILE A 31 -19.27 1.29 0.39
N ASN A 32 -19.81 2.22 -0.40
CA ASN A 32 -18.99 3.18 -1.17
C ASN A 32 -18.20 4.12 -0.25
N LYS A 33 -18.80 4.55 0.84
CA LYS A 33 -18.15 5.38 1.87
C LYS A 33 -17.00 4.60 2.55
N LEU A 34 -17.26 3.40 3.05
CA LEU A 34 -16.24 2.51 3.64
C LEU A 34 -15.10 2.23 2.66
N TYR A 35 -15.43 2.00 1.38
CA TYR A 35 -14.45 1.73 0.35
C TYR A 35 -13.50 2.92 0.12
N LYS A 36 -14.03 4.13 -0.01
CA LYS A 36 -13.22 5.35 -0.17
C LYS A 36 -12.41 5.67 1.09
N GLN A 37 -13.01 5.54 2.27
CA GLN A 37 -12.34 5.81 3.55
C GLN A 37 -11.21 4.81 3.80
N SER A 38 -11.46 3.51 3.59
CA SER A 38 -10.43 2.48 3.74
C SER A 38 -9.27 2.70 2.78
N SER A 39 -9.55 2.99 1.51
CA SER A 39 -8.53 3.26 0.51
C SER A 39 -7.61 4.42 0.90
N ILE A 40 -8.17 5.56 1.31
CA ILE A 40 -7.40 6.74 1.71
C ILE A 40 -6.58 6.46 2.98
N ASN A 41 -7.20 5.87 4.00
CA ASN A 41 -6.54 5.62 5.27
C ASN A 41 -5.41 4.61 5.14
N LEU A 42 -5.64 3.53 4.38
CA LEU A 42 -4.62 2.52 4.09
C LEU A 42 -3.48 3.09 3.23
N LEU A 43 -3.81 3.86 2.19
CA LEU A 43 -2.78 4.51 1.37
C LEU A 43 -1.95 5.50 2.21
N LEU A 44 -2.56 6.23 3.14
CA LEU A 44 -1.85 7.19 3.99
C LEU A 44 -0.88 6.48 4.94
N VAL A 45 -1.35 5.46 5.65
CA VAL A 45 -0.50 4.74 6.61
C VAL A 45 0.56 3.89 5.89
N CYS A 46 0.15 3.07 4.90
CA CYS A 46 1.07 2.22 4.16
C CYS A 46 2.01 3.05 3.27
N GLY A 47 1.58 4.22 2.80
CA GLY A 47 2.41 5.19 2.08
C GLY A 47 3.55 5.73 2.93
N LEU A 48 3.30 6.04 4.20
CA LEU A 48 4.36 6.40 5.13
C LEU A 48 5.37 5.25 5.29
N PHE A 49 4.91 4.03 5.54
CA PHE A 49 5.81 2.87 5.64
C PHE A 49 6.58 2.60 4.36
N PHE A 50 5.96 2.80 3.19
CA PHE A 50 6.62 2.73 1.89
C PHE A 50 7.78 3.73 1.80
N LEU A 51 7.56 4.99 2.18
CA LEU A 51 8.58 6.04 2.20
C LEU A 51 9.72 5.69 3.17
N LEU A 52 9.38 5.30 4.40
CA LEU A 52 10.39 4.97 5.43
C LEU A 52 11.27 3.80 5.02
N VAL A 53 10.68 2.73 4.45
CA VAL A 53 11.45 1.57 4.01
C VAL A 53 12.36 1.93 2.83
N ASN A 54 11.80 2.50 1.76
CA ASN A 54 12.57 2.70 0.52
C ASN A 54 13.59 3.82 0.60
N LEU A 55 13.35 4.87 1.39
CA LEU A 55 14.30 5.98 1.55
C LEU A 55 15.42 5.68 2.54
N ASN A 56 15.24 4.70 3.43
CA ASN A 56 16.28 4.26 4.36
C ASN A 56 16.98 2.96 3.94
N ILE A 57 16.55 2.31 2.85
CA ILE A 57 17.05 0.99 2.47
C ILE A 57 18.56 0.96 2.21
N GLN A 58 19.14 2.02 1.65
CA GLN A 58 20.57 2.11 1.39
C GLN A 58 21.37 2.15 2.69
N GLU A 59 20.91 2.91 3.68
CA GLU A 59 21.58 2.97 4.99
C GLU A 59 21.43 1.65 5.74
N LEU A 60 20.28 0.98 5.60
CA LEU A 60 20.05 -0.35 6.16
C LEU A 60 21.02 -1.38 5.57
N PHE A 61 21.25 -1.34 4.25
CA PHE A 61 22.18 -2.27 3.58
C PHE A 61 23.63 -2.05 4.00
N LYS A 62 24.04 -0.84 4.43
CA LYS A 62 25.37 -0.61 5.00
C LYS A 62 25.58 -1.32 6.35
N LEU A 63 24.49 -1.67 7.04
CA LEU A 63 24.52 -2.40 8.32
C LEU A 63 24.43 -3.92 8.14
N LEU A 64 24.12 -4.39 6.93
CA LEU A 64 23.97 -5.80 6.60
C LEU A 64 25.21 -6.33 5.86
N PRO A 65 25.43 -7.67 5.83
CA PRO A 65 26.48 -8.28 5.00
C PRO A 65 26.34 -7.85 3.54
N GLN A 66 27.49 -7.72 2.84
CA GLN A 66 27.56 -7.23 1.45
C GLN A 66 26.71 -8.03 0.46
N GLU A 67 26.44 -9.29 0.74
CA GLU A 67 25.59 -10.19 -0.06
C GLU A 67 24.18 -9.64 -0.29
N TYR A 68 23.68 -8.80 0.63
CA TYR A 68 22.34 -8.19 0.55
C TYR A 68 22.30 -6.83 -0.16
N SER A 69 23.43 -6.24 -0.50
CA SER A 69 23.56 -4.87 -1.03
C SER A 69 22.84 -4.64 -2.36
N GLY A 70 22.66 -5.69 -3.18
CA GLY A 70 21.98 -5.64 -4.49
C GLY A 70 20.45 -5.56 -4.43
N GLY A 71 19.83 -5.79 -3.27
CA GLY A 71 18.37 -5.96 -3.15
C GLY A 71 17.51 -4.69 -3.19
N LYS A 72 18.06 -3.51 -3.48
CA LYS A 72 17.33 -2.23 -3.47
C LYS A 72 16.14 -2.24 -4.42
N TRP A 73 16.32 -2.70 -5.64
CA TRP A 73 15.27 -2.76 -6.65
C TRP A 73 14.19 -3.79 -6.29
N VAL A 74 14.58 -4.94 -5.72
CA VAL A 74 13.67 -5.95 -5.19
C VAL A 74 12.75 -5.33 -4.13
N VAL A 75 13.33 -4.61 -3.16
CA VAL A 75 12.57 -3.95 -2.11
C VAL A 75 11.60 -2.91 -2.68
N LEU A 76 12.04 -2.09 -3.62
CA LEU A 76 11.20 -1.09 -4.26
C LEU A 76 10.01 -1.73 -5.00
N MET A 77 10.27 -2.73 -5.87
CA MET A 77 9.22 -3.40 -6.65
C MET A 77 8.18 -4.08 -5.75
N ILE A 78 8.64 -4.84 -4.75
CA ILE A 78 7.73 -5.46 -3.78
C ILE A 78 6.95 -4.41 -2.98
N SER A 79 7.60 -3.31 -2.59
CA SER A 79 6.96 -2.22 -1.85
C SER A 79 5.85 -1.54 -2.66
N VAL A 80 6.08 -1.30 -3.94
CA VAL A 80 5.08 -0.76 -4.87
C VAL A 80 3.90 -1.72 -5.02
N ALA A 81 4.16 -3.01 -5.21
CA ALA A 81 3.12 -4.04 -5.30
C ALA A 81 2.22 -4.04 -4.04
N LYS A 82 2.85 -4.00 -2.86
CA LYS A 82 2.15 -3.98 -1.57
C LYS A 82 1.36 -2.69 -1.36
N LEU A 83 1.96 -1.54 -1.68
CA LEU A 83 1.28 -0.24 -1.58
C LEU A 83 0.05 -0.18 -2.49
N TYR A 84 0.16 -0.66 -3.73
CA TYR A 84 -0.97 -0.72 -4.66
C TYR A 84 -2.09 -1.61 -4.13
N LYS A 85 -1.77 -2.79 -3.60
CA LYS A 85 -2.75 -3.69 -2.99
C LYS A 85 -3.48 -3.02 -1.80
N MET A 86 -2.74 -2.34 -0.92
CA MET A 86 -3.33 -1.63 0.23
C MET A 86 -4.17 -0.42 -0.19
N TYR A 87 -3.75 0.29 -1.24
CA TYR A 87 -4.52 1.38 -1.84
C TYR A 87 -5.92 0.97 -2.28
N LEU A 88 -6.12 -0.27 -2.68
CA LEU A 88 -7.45 -0.77 -3.09
C LEU A 88 -8.41 -1.01 -1.90
N GLY A 89 -8.00 -0.73 -0.67
CA GLY A 89 -8.87 -0.77 0.50
C GLY A 89 -9.55 -2.11 0.70
N ILE A 90 -10.84 -2.08 1.00
CA ILE A 90 -11.70 -3.25 1.25
C ILE A 90 -12.20 -3.95 -0.03
N ASN A 91 -11.47 -3.82 -1.14
CA ASN A 91 -11.86 -4.38 -2.44
C ASN A 91 -12.12 -5.91 -2.37
N GLY A 92 -11.24 -6.64 -1.69
CA GLY A 92 -11.36 -8.09 -1.50
C GLY A 92 -12.57 -8.46 -0.62
N GLU A 93 -12.80 -7.71 0.43
CA GLU A 93 -13.88 -7.89 1.41
C GLU A 93 -15.25 -7.67 0.76
N ILE A 94 -15.37 -6.69 -0.15
CA ILE A 94 -16.61 -6.46 -0.93
C ILE A 94 -16.96 -7.69 -1.77
N ILE A 95 -15.98 -8.26 -2.48
CA ILE A 95 -16.23 -9.46 -3.29
C ILE A 95 -16.55 -10.66 -2.39
N MET A 96 -15.77 -10.85 -1.30
CA MET A 96 -15.88 -12.00 -0.40
C MET A 96 -17.24 -12.08 0.28
N ASN A 97 -17.79 -10.94 0.72
CA ASN A 97 -19.08 -10.87 1.44
C ASN A 97 -20.28 -10.76 0.50
N SER A 98 -20.07 -10.69 -0.83
CA SER A 98 -21.14 -10.57 -1.82
C SER A 98 -21.51 -11.90 -2.47
N LYS A 99 -22.58 -11.91 -3.26
CA LYS A 99 -22.96 -13.06 -4.11
C LYS A 99 -21.87 -13.47 -5.12
N TYR A 100 -20.87 -12.62 -5.31
CA TYR A 100 -19.77 -12.82 -6.26
C TYR A 100 -18.53 -13.49 -5.66
N TYR A 101 -18.56 -13.95 -4.40
CA TYR A 101 -17.42 -14.56 -3.70
C TYR A 101 -16.76 -15.71 -4.47
N LYS A 102 -17.54 -16.46 -5.27
CA LYS A 102 -17.03 -17.57 -6.09
C LYS A 102 -15.94 -17.14 -7.08
N MET A 103 -15.88 -15.85 -7.45
CA MET A 103 -14.86 -15.32 -8.33
C MET A 103 -13.46 -15.26 -7.68
N LEU A 104 -13.38 -15.25 -6.35
CA LEU A 104 -12.10 -15.19 -5.65
C LEU A 104 -11.26 -16.44 -5.85
N LEU A 105 -11.88 -17.63 -5.93
CA LEU A 105 -11.15 -18.88 -6.09
C LEU A 105 -10.41 -18.97 -7.44
N PRO A 106 -11.04 -18.79 -8.60
CA PRO A 106 -10.33 -18.80 -9.89
C PRO A 106 -9.29 -17.67 -10.00
N LEU A 107 -9.55 -16.49 -9.39
CA LEU A 107 -8.55 -15.43 -9.34
C LEU A 107 -7.34 -15.81 -8.48
N ALA A 108 -7.54 -16.51 -7.36
CA ALA A 108 -6.44 -16.96 -6.50
C ALA A 108 -5.60 -18.05 -7.21
N ILE A 109 -6.26 -19.02 -7.86
CA ILE A 109 -5.58 -20.07 -8.64
C ILE A 109 -4.81 -19.43 -9.81
N GLY A 110 -5.45 -18.54 -10.58
CA GLY A 110 -4.82 -17.83 -11.69
C GLY A 110 -3.60 -17.01 -11.22
N MET A 111 -3.71 -16.33 -10.08
CA MET A 111 -2.60 -15.59 -9.48
C MET A 111 -1.44 -16.52 -9.11
N ALA A 112 -1.72 -17.66 -8.46
CA ALA A 112 -0.69 -18.63 -8.08
C ALA A 112 0.03 -19.22 -9.30
N LEU A 113 -0.71 -19.65 -10.32
CA LEU A 113 -0.16 -20.17 -11.56
C LEU A 113 0.68 -19.11 -12.30
N SER A 114 0.17 -17.87 -12.37
CA SER A 114 0.90 -16.77 -13.01
C SER A 114 2.23 -16.46 -12.30
N VAL A 115 2.27 -16.50 -10.95
CA VAL A 115 3.52 -16.31 -10.20
C VAL A 115 4.51 -17.43 -10.51
N ILE A 116 4.07 -18.69 -10.54
CA ILE A 116 4.94 -19.83 -10.83
C ILE A 116 5.53 -19.71 -12.24
N LEU A 117 4.70 -19.51 -13.25
CA LEU A 117 5.12 -19.42 -14.65
C LEU A 117 6.05 -18.21 -14.91
N LEU A 118 5.71 -17.04 -14.35
CA LEU A 118 6.56 -15.85 -14.51
C LEU A 118 7.86 -15.95 -13.72
N ASN A 119 7.85 -16.59 -12.56
CA ASN A 119 9.09 -16.82 -11.80
C ASN A 119 10.03 -17.73 -12.56
N ASP A 120 9.53 -18.87 -13.09
CA ASP A 120 10.34 -19.80 -13.89
C ASP A 120 11.05 -19.07 -15.03
N TRP A 121 10.35 -18.24 -15.78
CA TRP A 121 10.91 -17.49 -16.89
C TRP A 121 11.80 -16.31 -16.48
N LEU A 122 11.36 -15.48 -15.51
CA LEU A 122 12.06 -14.24 -15.16
C LEU A 122 13.26 -14.45 -14.24
N ILE A 123 13.28 -15.51 -13.41
CA ILE A 123 14.41 -15.80 -12.55
C ILE A 123 15.62 -16.24 -13.39
N ASP A 124 15.40 -17.00 -14.45
CA ASP A 124 16.47 -17.39 -15.37
C ASP A 124 17.12 -16.19 -16.07
N LEU A 125 16.34 -15.12 -16.33
CA LEU A 125 16.83 -13.92 -17.00
C LEU A 125 17.42 -12.87 -16.05
N TYR A 126 16.85 -12.70 -14.87
CA TYR A 126 17.12 -11.58 -13.97
C TYR A 126 17.41 -12.00 -12.52
N SER A 127 17.57 -13.28 -12.25
CA SER A 127 17.81 -13.81 -10.90
C SER A 127 16.78 -13.32 -9.87
N THR A 128 17.21 -12.80 -8.74
CA THR A 128 16.31 -12.28 -7.67
C THR A 128 15.43 -11.10 -8.10
N ASP A 129 15.92 -10.26 -9.01
CA ASP A 129 15.13 -9.16 -9.57
C ASP A 129 13.94 -9.69 -10.40
N GLY A 130 14.13 -10.82 -11.10
CA GLY A 130 13.09 -11.51 -11.85
C GLY A 130 11.91 -11.92 -10.98
N ALA A 131 12.18 -12.47 -9.79
CA ALA A 131 11.12 -12.82 -8.84
C ALA A 131 10.35 -11.60 -8.32
N ALA A 132 11.04 -10.47 -8.14
CA ALA A 132 10.38 -9.22 -7.73
C ALA A 132 9.53 -8.62 -8.84
N ILE A 133 9.99 -8.66 -10.10
CA ILE A 133 9.23 -8.23 -11.28
C ILE A 133 7.97 -9.09 -11.43
N SER A 134 8.12 -10.41 -11.38
CA SER A 134 6.99 -11.35 -11.44
C SER A 134 5.93 -11.02 -10.38
N THR A 135 6.35 -10.86 -9.12
CA THR A 135 5.46 -10.51 -8.02
C THR A 135 4.75 -9.17 -8.28
N LEU A 136 5.48 -8.14 -8.71
CA LEU A 136 4.92 -6.83 -9.02
C LEU A 136 3.85 -6.93 -10.11
N VAL A 137 4.18 -7.54 -11.25
CA VAL A 137 3.27 -7.67 -12.39
C VAL A 137 2.01 -8.42 -12.02
N VAL A 138 2.16 -9.59 -11.36
CA VAL A 138 1.02 -10.42 -10.98
C VAL A 138 0.13 -9.71 -9.96
N VAL A 139 0.70 -9.09 -8.93
CA VAL A 139 -0.09 -8.36 -7.92
C VAL A 139 -0.83 -7.19 -8.55
N LEU A 140 -0.19 -6.39 -9.41
CA LEU A 140 -0.85 -5.27 -10.11
C LEU A 140 -1.99 -5.77 -10.99
N PHE A 141 -1.75 -6.80 -11.79
CA PHE A 141 -2.73 -7.35 -12.73
C PHE A 141 -3.97 -7.90 -12.01
N PHE A 142 -3.80 -8.83 -11.08
CA PHE A 142 -4.93 -9.45 -10.38
C PHE A 142 -5.66 -8.48 -9.44
N SER A 143 -4.94 -7.52 -8.85
CA SER A 143 -5.58 -6.46 -8.05
C SER A 143 -6.41 -5.51 -8.92
N THR A 144 -5.94 -5.20 -10.12
CA THR A 144 -6.68 -4.39 -11.09
C THR A 144 -7.92 -5.13 -11.61
N ILE A 145 -7.84 -6.46 -11.84
CA ILE A 145 -9.01 -7.27 -12.19
C ILE A 145 -10.06 -7.20 -11.08
N LYS A 146 -9.67 -7.34 -9.80
CA LYS A 146 -10.60 -7.19 -8.67
C LYS A 146 -11.25 -5.81 -8.65
N LEU A 147 -10.46 -4.75 -8.86
CA LEU A 147 -10.97 -3.38 -8.93
C LEU A 147 -12.00 -3.22 -10.06
N TRP A 148 -11.66 -3.69 -11.26
CA TRP A 148 -12.57 -3.65 -12.41
C TRP A 148 -13.86 -4.42 -12.13
N TYR A 149 -13.75 -5.59 -11.49
CA TYR A 149 -14.88 -6.44 -11.14
C TYR A 149 -15.83 -5.76 -10.14
N VAL A 150 -15.29 -5.13 -9.08
CA VAL A 150 -16.07 -4.34 -8.12
C VAL A 150 -16.73 -3.14 -8.81
N LYS A 151 -15.97 -2.40 -9.62
CA LYS A 151 -16.53 -1.27 -10.38
C LYS A 151 -17.68 -1.69 -11.30
N ARG A 152 -17.55 -2.82 -11.99
CA ARG A 152 -18.58 -3.32 -12.93
C ARG A 152 -19.85 -3.78 -12.22
N ASN A 153 -19.74 -4.47 -11.09
CA ASN A 153 -20.89 -5.10 -10.44
C ASN A 153 -21.57 -4.22 -9.38
N PHE A 154 -20.83 -3.29 -8.78
CA PHE A 154 -21.33 -2.43 -7.71
C PHE A 154 -21.35 -0.94 -8.08
N SER A 155 -20.79 -0.57 -9.22
CA SER A 155 -20.66 0.83 -9.67
C SER A 155 -19.95 1.76 -8.67
N ILE A 156 -19.07 1.22 -7.82
CA ILE A 156 -18.31 1.93 -6.80
C ILE A 156 -16.80 1.84 -7.08
N THR A 157 -16.06 2.83 -6.61
CA THR A 157 -14.60 2.90 -6.78
C THR A 157 -13.93 3.44 -5.52
N PRO A 158 -12.66 3.05 -5.24
CA PRO A 158 -11.90 3.59 -4.11
C PRO A 158 -11.43 5.04 -4.33
N TYR A 159 -11.58 5.56 -5.53
CA TYR A 159 -11.04 6.85 -5.93
C TYR A 159 -11.78 8.03 -5.31
N SER A 160 -11.02 8.99 -4.82
CA SER A 160 -11.49 10.30 -4.43
C SER A 160 -10.47 11.38 -4.86
N ASN A 161 -10.87 12.64 -4.89
CA ASN A 161 -9.94 13.74 -5.19
C ASN A 161 -8.76 13.78 -4.20
N LYS A 162 -8.99 13.33 -2.96
CA LYS A 162 -7.95 13.24 -1.93
C LYS A 162 -6.93 12.13 -2.20
N THR A 163 -7.35 11.06 -2.87
CA THR A 163 -6.45 9.97 -3.27
C THR A 163 -5.36 10.46 -4.21
N GLY A 164 -5.73 11.26 -5.23
CA GLY A 164 -4.75 11.86 -6.13
C GLY A 164 -3.76 12.78 -5.42
N GLN A 165 -4.26 13.63 -4.50
CA GLN A 165 -3.42 14.51 -3.68
C GLN A 165 -2.42 13.71 -2.82
N LEU A 166 -2.85 12.58 -2.26
CA LEU A 166 -2.00 11.73 -1.44
C LEU A 166 -0.92 11.01 -2.26
N ILE A 167 -1.26 10.51 -3.46
CA ILE A 167 -0.28 9.91 -4.37
C ILE A 167 0.79 10.93 -4.77
N VAL A 168 0.38 12.15 -5.11
CA VAL A 168 1.31 13.24 -5.43
C VAL A 168 2.19 13.58 -4.23
N LEU A 169 1.62 13.63 -3.01
CA LEU A 169 2.39 13.87 -1.78
C LEU A 169 3.44 12.77 -1.56
N ILE A 170 3.07 11.48 -1.68
CA ILE A 170 4.01 10.36 -1.55
C ILE A 170 5.14 10.51 -2.58
N PHE A 171 4.80 10.80 -3.83
CA PHE A 171 5.78 10.98 -4.90
C PHE A 171 6.73 12.15 -4.63
N LEU A 172 6.21 13.31 -4.24
CA LEU A 172 7.03 14.49 -3.93
C LEU A 172 7.98 14.24 -2.76
N VAL A 173 7.50 13.64 -1.67
CA VAL A 173 8.34 13.28 -0.52
C VAL A 173 9.40 12.26 -0.94
N PHE A 174 9.01 11.25 -1.74
CA PHE A 174 9.96 10.26 -2.23
C PHE A 174 11.10 10.90 -3.04
N VAL A 175 10.77 11.73 -4.03
CA VAL A 175 11.77 12.40 -4.88
C VAL A 175 12.65 13.36 -4.07
N SER A 176 12.06 14.14 -3.14
CA SER A 176 12.80 15.10 -2.33
C SER A 176 13.86 14.43 -1.44
N PHE A 177 13.53 13.29 -0.84
CA PHE A 177 14.44 12.59 0.06
C PHE A 177 15.29 11.50 -0.61
N TYR A 178 15.02 11.15 -1.87
CA TYR A 178 15.77 10.11 -2.58
C TYR A 178 17.23 10.48 -2.79
N PHE A 179 17.51 11.75 -3.09
CA PHE A 179 18.85 12.28 -3.33
C PHE A 179 19.50 12.86 -2.06
N TRP A 180 18.77 12.91 -0.96
CA TRP A 180 19.26 13.51 0.28
C TRP A 180 19.93 12.46 1.16
N ASN A 181 21.26 12.58 1.31
CA ASN A 181 22.05 11.71 2.18
C ASN A 181 22.81 12.56 3.18
N PHE A 182 22.73 12.19 4.46
CA PHE A 182 23.57 12.75 5.51
C PHE A 182 24.90 11.99 5.58
N GLN A 183 25.97 12.65 6.05
CA GLN A 183 27.30 12.06 6.18
C GLN A 183 27.57 11.56 7.61
N PHE A 184 26.54 11.03 8.28
CA PHE A 184 26.68 10.49 9.62
C PHE A 184 26.71 8.96 9.61
N HIS A 185 26.82 8.37 10.80
CA HIS A 185 26.70 6.91 10.95
C HIS A 185 25.33 6.43 10.44
N PRO A 186 25.23 5.25 9.77
CA PRO A 186 23.98 4.77 9.16
C PRO A 186 22.76 4.79 10.07
N ILE A 187 22.92 4.42 11.35
CA ILE A 187 21.84 4.44 12.34
C ILE A 187 21.30 5.87 12.57
N VAL A 188 22.21 6.86 12.67
CA VAL A 188 21.84 8.27 12.84
C VAL A 188 21.14 8.80 11.60
N ASN A 189 21.61 8.43 10.41
CA ASN A 189 20.99 8.77 9.14
C ASN A 189 19.56 8.23 9.06
N ILE A 190 19.34 6.96 9.40
CA ILE A 190 18.01 6.34 9.44
C ILE A 190 17.10 7.08 10.40
N ALA A 191 17.57 7.39 11.63
CA ALA A 191 16.78 8.09 12.64
C ALA A 191 16.38 9.50 12.17
N LEU A 192 17.33 10.29 11.67
CA LEU A 192 17.08 11.65 11.18
C LEU A 192 16.14 11.65 9.98
N LYS A 193 16.42 10.81 8.96
CA LYS A 193 15.52 10.69 7.80
C LYS A 193 14.12 10.27 8.20
N THR A 194 13.98 9.29 9.08
CA THR A 194 12.68 8.81 9.55
C THR A 194 11.90 9.93 10.24
N LEU A 195 12.52 10.71 11.13
CA LEU A 195 11.88 11.82 11.81
C LEU A 195 11.45 12.92 10.83
N LEU A 196 12.33 13.32 9.90
CA LEU A 196 12.03 14.36 8.92
C LEU A 196 10.92 13.93 7.94
N ILE A 197 11.02 12.71 7.38
CA ILE A 197 10.02 12.17 6.46
C ILE A 197 8.66 12.10 7.15
N THR A 198 8.61 11.53 8.36
CA THR A 198 7.37 11.38 9.13
C THR A 198 6.77 12.74 9.45
N GLY A 199 7.58 13.70 9.93
CA GLY A 199 7.12 15.04 10.26
C GLY A 199 6.55 15.78 9.05
N ILE A 200 7.27 15.82 7.94
CA ILE A 200 6.83 16.51 6.71
C ILE A 200 5.60 15.84 6.11
N TYR A 201 5.61 14.51 6.03
CA TYR A 201 4.49 13.75 5.46
C TYR A 201 3.21 13.93 6.26
N LEU A 202 3.26 13.76 7.59
CA LEU A 202 2.09 13.93 8.45
C LEU A 202 1.61 15.37 8.48
N PHE A 203 2.52 16.35 8.58
CA PHE A 203 2.17 17.76 8.52
C PHE A 203 1.44 18.12 7.23
N ALA A 204 1.96 17.68 6.08
CA ALA A 204 1.33 17.92 4.79
C ALA A 204 -0.02 17.19 4.68
N ALA A 205 -0.13 15.96 5.13
CA ALA A 205 -1.36 15.18 5.12
C ALA A 205 -2.48 15.83 5.95
N ILE A 206 -2.13 16.37 7.13
CA ILE A 206 -3.07 17.11 8.00
C ILE A 206 -3.49 18.42 7.34
N LYS A 207 -2.54 19.22 6.85
CA LYS A 207 -2.82 20.52 6.22
C LYS A 207 -3.72 20.38 4.98
N LEU A 208 -3.51 19.34 4.18
CA LEU A 208 -4.32 19.00 3.01
C LEU A 208 -5.66 18.35 3.38
N LYS A 209 -5.91 18.07 4.66
CA LYS A 209 -7.13 17.39 5.17
C LYS A 209 -7.41 16.11 4.36
N ILE A 210 -6.39 15.27 4.20
CA ILE A 210 -6.45 14.08 3.35
C ILE A 210 -7.43 13.06 3.92
N SER A 211 -7.31 12.73 5.21
CA SER A 211 -8.20 11.81 5.92
C SER A 211 -8.96 12.53 7.02
N LEU A 212 -10.29 12.49 6.93
CA LEU A 212 -11.17 13.05 7.97
C LEU A 212 -11.02 12.31 9.30
N ASP A 213 -10.80 11.00 9.27
CA ASP A 213 -10.68 10.16 10.46
C ASP A 213 -9.38 10.45 11.20
N ILE A 214 -8.27 10.53 10.48
CA ILE A 214 -6.96 10.84 11.06
C ILE A 214 -6.92 12.29 11.56
N ASN A 215 -7.52 13.23 10.83
CA ASN A 215 -7.61 14.61 11.30
C ASN A 215 -8.44 14.73 12.58
N LYS A 216 -9.54 13.99 12.72
CA LYS A 216 -10.33 13.94 13.95
C LYS A 216 -9.55 13.32 15.12
N LEU A 217 -8.78 12.27 14.88
CA LEU A 217 -7.93 11.67 15.90
C LEU A 217 -6.84 12.65 16.35
N LEU A 218 -6.14 13.27 15.42
CA LEU A 218 -5.06 14.21 15.73
C LEU A 218 -5.57 15.49 16.41
N SER A 219 -6.74 15.99 16.03
CA SER A 219 -7.34 17.15 16.71
C SER A 219 -7.73 16.87 18.19
N ARG A 220 -7.89 15.59 18.57
CA ARG A 220 -8.09 15.19 19.98
C ARG A 220 -6.80 15.18 20.79
N PHE A 221 -5.66 14.92 20.13
CA PHE A 221 -4.34 14.88 20.78
C PHE A 221 -3.62 16.24 20.75
N ILE A 222 -3.81 16.99 19.69
CA ILE A 222 -3.29 18.34 19.53
C ILE A 222 -4.48 19.28 19.73
N LYS A 223 -4.74 19.68 20.99
CA LYS A 223 -5.67 20.77 21.30
C LYS A 223 -5.15 22.04 20.61
N ILE A 224 -5.49 22.25 19.36
CA ILE A 224 -5.36 23.47 18.60
C ILE A 224 -6.78 23.91 18.23
#